data_4b7f8e12d32b0e2d2bf8ea29d9fa2f81
#
_entry.id   4b7f8e12d32b0e2d2bf8ea29d9fa2f81
#
_cell.length_a   1.000
_cell.length_b   1.000
_cell.length_c   1.000
_cell.angle_alpha   90.00
_cell.angle_beta   90.00
_cell.angle_gamma   90.00
#
_symmetry.space_group_name_H-M   'P 1'
#
loop_
_entity.id
_entity.type
_entity.pdbx_description
1 polymer ?
#
loop_
_entity_poly.entity_id
_entity_poly.type
_entity_poly.pdbx_seq_one_letter_code
_entity_poly.pdbx_strand_id
1 'polypeptide(L)'
;METSASTRKQLYVDAAVDTPVSDRRRLLTYALPEHLADRVAPRHLIWVPLRKELRLAIVVRVHAETPAFPVRPVYAPVEPAFCLSERQWELVQWIAETTLCSLFEAASPCLPPGVGQRSVEHLRLRSPNGAGDHQLTRTQQALVDLLAERGETSLEAARKALGRSLTSVVAKLEAAGVIERTARVVSGPPRTPMARYVRLIAPDGVDLHRAPAQRRALEVIRRRVALAG
;
A
#
# COMPACT_ATOMS: atom_id res chain seq x y z
N MET A 1 18.55 -23.49 37.99
CA MET A 1 17.32 -23.41 37.14
C MET A 1 17.75 -22.82 35.81
N GLU A 2 18.08 -23.71 34.87
CA GLU A 2 18.48 -23.31 33.51
C GLU A 2 17.20 -23.01 32.73
N THR A 3 17.07 -21.72 32.36
CA THR A 3 16.02 -21.29 31.44
C THR A 3 16.40 -21.76 30.04
N SER A 4 15.79 -22.86 29.62
CA SER A 4 15.92 -23.43 28.30
C SER A 4 15.35 -22.42 27.29
N ALA A 5 16.20 -21.55 26.72
CA ALA A 5 15.87 -20.72 25.56
C ALA A 5 15.65 -21.69 24.38
N SER A 6 14.39 -22.01 24.11
CA SER A 6 14.00 -22.76 22.93
C SER A 6 14.45 -21.94 21.70
N THR A 7 15.53 -22.35 21.08
CA THR A 7 16.02 -21.76 19.84
C THR A 7 15.01 -22.05 18.75
N ARG A 8 14.00 -21.18 18.60
CA ARG A 8 13.06 -21.27 17.48
C ARG A 8 13.85 -21.12 16.18
N LYS A 9 13.71 -22.11 15.31
CA LYS A 9 14.40 -22.14 14.02
C LYS A 9 13.93 -20.97 13.19
N GLN A 10 14.87 -20.18 12.63
CA GLN A 10 14.56 -19.06 11.75
C GLN A 10 13.73 -19.54 10.56
N LEU A 11 12.60 -18.89 10.32
CA LEU A 11 11.72 -19.18 9.18
C LEU A 11 11.99 -18.23 8.03
N TYR A 12 11.70 -18.71 6.84
CA TYR A 12 11.80 -17.97 5.58
C TYR A 12 10.52 -18.14 4.78
N VAL A 13 10.26 -17.20 3.90
CA VAL A 13 9.14 -17.25 2.96
C VAL A 13 9.65 -17.09 1.53
N ASP A 14 9.18 -17.95 0.64
CA ASP A 14 9.27 -17.73 -0.79
C ASP A 14 8.00 -17.03 -1.25
N ALA A 15 8.15 -15.89 -1.89
CA ALA A 15 7.05 -15.03 -2.27
C ALA A 15 7.08 -14.62 -3.74
N ALA A 16 5.91 -14.62 -4.36
CA ALA A 16 5.66 -14.02 -5.67
C ALA A 16 5.44 -12.52 -5.49
N VAL A 17 6.39 -11.69 -5.92
CA VAL A 17 6.40 -10.25 -5.69
C VAL A 17 5.80 -9.50 -6.88
N ASP A 18 5.04 -8.42 -6.59
CA ASP A 18 4.57 -7.46 -7.58
C ASP A 18 5.76 -6.71 -8.20
N THR A 19 6.24 -7.21 -9.33
CA THR A 19 7.38 -6.63 -10.03
C THR A 19 7.25 -6.81 -11.55
N PRO A 20 7.57 -5.77 -12.33
CA PRO A 20 7.55 -5.87 -13.79
C PRO A 20 8.73 -6.68 -14.37
N VAL A 21 9.49 -7.39 -13.54
CA VAL A 21 10.66 -8.13 -13.98
C VAL A 21 10.25 -9.36 -14.81
N SER A 22 10.94 -9.56 -15.91
CA SER A 22 10.69 -10.57 -16.95
C SER A 22 10.85 -12.03 -16.53
N ASP A 23 11.37 -12.33 -15.34
CA ASP A 23 11.48 -13.70 -14.84
C ASP A 23 10.19 -14.11 -14.12
N ARG A 24 9.23 -14.57 -14.90
CA ARG A 24 7.85 -14.86 -14.53
C ARG A 24 7.67 -15.94 -13.45
N ARG A 25 8.67 -16.79 -13.27
CA ARG A 25 8.65 -17.90 -12.30
C ARG A 25 9.49 -17.63 -11.06
N ARG A 26 10.15 -16.49 -10.98
CA ARG A 26 11.08 -16.19 -9.90
C ARG A 26 10.33 -15.83 -8.62
N LEU A 27 10.45 -16.72 -7.66
CA LEU A 27 10.12 -16.42 -6.28
C LEU A 27 11.31 -15.73 -5.62
N LEU A 28 11.04 -14.78 -4.73
CA LEU A 28 12.05 -14.14 -3.91
C LEU A 28 11.91 -14.63 -2.47
N THR A 29 13.04 -14.96 -1.87
CA THR A 29 13.09 -15.44 -0.49
C THR A 29 13.32 -14.29 0.48
N TYR A 30 12.57 -14.27 1.57
CA TYR A 30 12.67 -13.30 2.64
C TYR A 30 12.75 -14.01 4.00
N ALA A 31 13.46 -13.40 4.96
CA ALA A 31 13.42 -13.89 6.34
C ALA A 31 12.06 -13.54 6.95
N LEU A 32 11.46 -14.49 7.65
CA LEU A 32 10.22 -14.25 8.40
C LEU A 32 10.56 -13.90 9.85
N PRO A 33 10.32 -12.64 10.29
CA PRO A 33 10.54 -12.24 11.67
C PRO A 33 9.69 -13.08 12.65
N GLU A 34 10.23 -13.41 13.80
CA GLU A 34 9.54 -14.26 14.78
C GLU A 34 8.15 -13.71 15.17
N HIS A 35 8.03 -12.41 15.40
CA HIS A 35 6.77 -11.76 15.74
C HIS A 35 5.70 -11.79 14.63
N LEU A 36 6.06 -12.20 13.41
CA LEU A 36 5.15 -12.37 12.29
C LEU A 36 4.86 -13.85 11.97
N ALA A 37 5.55 -14.79 12.62
CA ALA A 37 5.48 -16.22 12.30
C ALA A 37 4.04 -16.77 12.38
N ASP A 38 3.28 -16.35 13.39
CA ASP A 38 1.89 -16.79 13.58
C ASP A 38 0.86 -16.04 12.70
N ARG A 39 1.31 -14.99 12.01
CA ARG A 39 0.45 -14.11 11.18
C ARG A 39 0.66 -14.27 9.69
N VAL A 40 1.68 -15.01 9.30
CA VAL A 40 2.07 -15.21 7.90
C VAL A 40 2.06 -16.68 7.54
N ALA A 41 1.24 -17.06 6.59
CA ALA A 41 1.08 -18.42 6.09
C ALA A 41 1.08 -18.42 4.56
N PRO A 42 1.21 -19.59 3.90
CA PRO A 42 1.04 -19.68 2.45
C PRO A 42 -0.27 -19.01 1.97
N ARG A 43 -0.22 -18.37 0.81
CA ARG A 43 -1.33 -17.63 0.18
C ARG A 43 -1.70 -16.30 0.85
N HIS A 44 -1.04 -15.92 1.94
CA HIS A 44 -1.20 -14.58 2.55
C HIS A 44 -0.53 -13.51 1.70
N LEU A 45 -1.13 -12.32 1.70
CA LEU A 45 -0.51 -11.11 1.18
C LEU A 45 0.38 -10.47 2.23
N ILE A 46 1.58 -10.12 1.80
CA ILE A 46 2.60 -9.48 2.63
C ILE A 46 3.24 -8.31 1.91
N TRP A 47 3.81 -7.42 2.67
CA TRP A 47 4.69 -6.38 2.17
C TRP A 47 6.15 -6.80 2.34
N VAL A 48 6.91 -6.65 1.27
CA VAL A 48 8.32 -7.01 1.23
C VAL A 48 9.16 -5.87 0.66
N PRO A 49 10.39 -5.66 1.16
CA PRO A 49 11.28 -4.67 0.60
C PRO A 49 11.90 -5.21 -0.70
N LEU A 50 11.67 -4.48 -1.80
CA LEU A 50 12.34 -4.74 -3.07
C LEU A 50 13.10 -3.48 -3.50
N ARG A 51 14.44 -3.55 -3.56
CA ARG A 51 15.33 -2.39 -3.77
C ARG A 51 15.10 -1.32 -2.70
N LYS A 52 14.53 -0.16 -3.07
CA LYS A 52 14.24 0.98 -2.18
C LYS A 52 12.74 1.16 -1.90
N GLU A 53 11.91 0.25 -2.36
CA GLU A 53 10.45 0.34 -2.28
C GLU A 53 9.88 -0.87 -1.54
N LEU A 54 8.72 -0.67 -0.94
CA LEU A 54 7.89 -1.79 -0.49
C LEU A 54 6.99 -2.26 -1.63
N ARG A 55 6.97 -3.55 -1.84
CA ARG A 55 6.14 -4.21 -2.84
C ARG A 55 5.21 -5.21 -2.19
N LEU A 56 4.06 -5.38 -2.80
CA LEU A 56 3.13 -6.42 -2.42
C LEU A 56 3.66 -7.78 -2.90
N ALA A 57 3.46 -8.81 -2.11
CA ALA A 57 3.83 -10.16 -2.46
C ALA A 57 2.84 -11.18 -1.92
N ILE A 58 2.74 -12.31 -2.59
CA ILE A 58 1.95 -13.46 -2.14
C ILE A 58 2.92 -14.53 -1.64
N VAL A 59 2.72 -15.00 -0.42
CA VAL A 59 3.50 -16.09 0.16
C VAL A 59 3.15 -17.39 -0.59
N VAL A 60 4.15 -18.00 -1.20
CA VAL A 60 4.00 -19.28 -1.89
C VAL A 60 4.26 -20.42 -0.91
N ARG A 61 5.35 -20.31 -0.13
CA ARG A 61 5.67 -21.30 0.89
C ARG A 61 6.39 -20.64 2.09
N VAL A 62 6.25 -21.26 3.26
CA VAL A 62 7.00 -20.95 4.48
C VAL A 62 7.89 -22.15 4.77
N HIS A 63 9.18 -21.92 5.06
CA HIS A 63 10.14 -23.00 5.28
C HIS A 63 11.26 -22.57 6.25
N ALA A 64 12.06 -23.56 6.67
CA ALA A 64 13.19 -23.33 7.58
C ALA A 64 14.55 -23.62 6.91
N GLU A 65 14.58 -23.71 5.60
CA GLU A 65 15.79 -23.90 4.81
C GLU A 65 16.55 -22.57 4.74
N THR A 66 17.77 -22.52 5.23
CA THR A 66 18.59 -21.31 5.23
C THR A 66 19.04 -20.99 3.80
N PRO A 67 18.74 -19.79 3.27
CA PRO A 67 19.21 -19.37 1.97
C PRO A 67 20.72 -19.25 1.91
N ALA A 68 21.31 -19.54 0.74
CA ALA A 68 22.75 -19.41 0.51
C ALA A 68 23.26 -17.96 0.44
N PHE A 69 22.36 -16.99 0.46
CA PHE A 69 22.65 -15.56 0.36
C PHE A 69 21.87 -14.75 1.41
N PRO A 70 22.34 -13.56 1.78
CA PRO A 70 21.62 -12.70 2.72
C PRO A 70 20.25 -12.29 2.17
N VAL A 71 19.21 -12.47 2.96
CA VAL A 71 17.83 -12.09 2.61
C VAL A 71 17.33 -10.97 3.51
N ARG A 72 16.45 -10.13 2.99
CA ARG A 72 15.79 -9.09 3.76
C ARG A 72 14.60 -9.67 4.52
N PRO A 73 14.22 -9.08 5.66
CA PRO A 73 13.02 -9.51 6.38
C PRO A 73 11.74 -9.08 5.66
N VAL A 74 10.68 -9.86 5.86
CA VAL A 74 9.31 -9.44 5.55
C VAL A 74 9.01 -8.18 6.37
N TYR A 75 8.40 -7.19 5.73
CA TYR A 75 8.08 -5.93 6.39
C TYR A 75 6.83 -6.04 7.27
N ALA A 76 5.72 -6.48 6.71
CA ALA A 76 4.45 -6.66 7.44
C ALA A 76 3.47 -7.53 6.64
N PRO A 77 2.51 -8.21 7.26
CA PRO A 77 1.34 -8.73 6.57
C PRO A 77 0.45 -7.56 6.11
N VAL A 78 -0.37 -7.79 5.09
CA VAL A 78 -1.40 -6.84 4.66
C VAL A 78 -2.52 -6.83 5.70
N GLU A 79 -3.02 -5.65 6.05
CA GLU A 79 -4.15 -5.49 6.97
C GLU A 79 -5.32 -4.75 6.30
N PRO A 80 -6.56 -5.25 6.48
CA PRO A 80 -6.92 -6.51 7.15
C PRO A 80 -6.28 -7.70 6.44
N ALA A 81 -5.98 -8.77 7.21
CA ALA A 81 -5.31 -9.95 6.67
C ALA A 81 -6.10 -10.52 5.49
N PHE A 82 -5.41 -10.73 4.39
CA PHE A 82 -5.97 -11.33 3.20
C PHE A 82 -5.21 -12.60 2.82
N CYS A 83 -5.97 -13.66 2.61
CA CYS A 83 -5.46 -14.95 2.17
C CYS A 83 -6.30 -15.44 0.98
N LEU A 84 -5.65 -15.84 -0.09
CA LEU A 84 -6.30 -16.52 -1.19
C LEU A 84 -6.83 -17.87 -0.71
N SER A 85 -8.07 -18.19 -1.05
CA SER A 85 -8.62 -19.53 -0.82
C SER A 85 -7.85 -20.57 -1.66
N GLU A 86 -7.99 -21.84 -1.28
CA GLU A 86 -7.34 -22.93 -2.00
C GLU A 86 -7.74 -22.97 -3.48
N ARG A 87 -9.03 -22.84 -3.76
CA ARG A 87 -9.55 -22.80 -5.14
C ARG A 87 -9.04 -21.60 -5.93
N GLN A 88 -8.92 -20.44 -5.30
CA GLN A 88 -8.33 -19.27 -5.96
C GLN A 88 -6.85 -19.51 -6.26
N TRP A 89 -6.14 -20.17 -5.35
CA TRP A 89 -4.74 -20.49 -5.54
C TRP A 89 -4.52 -21.48 -6.68
N GLU A 90 -5.32 -22.53 -6.77
CA GLU A 90 -5.31 -23.48 -7.89
C GLU A 90 -5.56 -22.77 -9.23
N LEU A 91 -6.56 -21.87 -9.27
CA LEU A 91 -6.84 -21.05 -10.44
C LEU A 91 -5.65 -20.15 -10.82
N VAL A 92 -5.02 -19.50 -9.83
CA VAL A 92 -3.85 -18.65 -10.03
C VAL A 92 -2.69 -19.45 -10.65
N GLN A 93 -2.43 -20.64 -10.13
CA GLN A 93 -1.38 -21.51 -10.66
C GLN A 93 -1.69 -21.93 -12.10
N TRP A 94 -2.92 -22.35 -12.38
CA TRP A 94 -3.35 -22.72 -13.71
C TRP A 94 -3.26 -21.55 -14.71
N ILE A 95 -3.70 -20.34 -14.32
CA ILE A 95 -3.54 -19.14 -15.15
C ILE A 95 -2.06 -18.86 -15.41
N ALA A 96 -1.22 -18.86 -14.40
CA ALA A 96 0.19 -18.56 -14.52
C ALA A 96 0.91 -19.55 -15.49
N GLU A 97 0.56 -20.82 -15.42
CA GLU A 97 1.09 -21.86 -16.31
C GLU A 97 0.59 -21.72 -17.76
N THR A 98 -0.72 -21.46 -17.92
CA THR A 98 -1.36 -21.41 -19.23
C THR A 98 -0.99 -20.13 -19.99
N THR A 99 -0.94 -18.98 -19.31
CA THR A 99 -0.67 -17.67 -19.93
C THR A 99 0.79 -17.24 -19.83
N LEU A 100 1.63 -18.03 -19.17
CA LEU A 100 3.03 -17.74 -18.96
C LEU A 100 3.28 -16.39 -18.24
N CYS A 101 2.35 -15.94 -17.41
CA CYS A 101 2.51 -14.76 -16.56
C CYS A 101 3.08 -15.14 -15.18
N SER A 102 3.43 -14.14 -14.36
CA SER A 102 3.86 -14.40 -12.98
C SER A 102 2.70 -14.83 -12.09
N LEU A 103 3.00 -15.55 -11.00
CA LEU A 103 1.98 -15.91 -10.01
C LEU A 103 1.28 -14.68 -9.43
N PHE A 104 2.01 -13.55 -9.25
CA PHE A 104 1.42 -12.33 -8.77
C PHE A 104 0.45 -11.71 -9.79
N GLU A 105 0.84 -11.64 -11.06
CA GLU A 105 -0.03 -11.16 -12.15
C GLU A 105 -1.29 -12.03 -12.28
N ALA A 106 -1.13 -13.37 -12.23
CA ALA A 106 -2.24 -14.30 -12.26
C ALA A 106 -3.21 -14.13 -11.07
N ALA A 107 -2.70 -13.77 -9.90
CA ALA A 107 -3.49 -13.55 -8.69
C ALA A 107 -4.15 -12.17 -8.65
N SER A 108 -3.66 -11.20 -9.40
CA SER A 108 -4.15 -9.81 -9.37
C SER A 108 -5.68 -9.66 -9.48
N PRO A 109 -6.40 -10.41 -10.35
CA PRO A 109 -7.85 -10.35 -10.41
C PRO A 109 -8.57 -10.86 -9.16
N CYS A 110 -7.90 -11.70 -8.35
CA CYS A 110 -8.45 -12.25 -7.12
C CYS A 110 -8.23 -11.34 -5.91
N LEU A 111 -7.42 -10.28 -6.07
CA LEU A 111 -7.12 -9.38 -4.97
C LEU A 111 -8.25 -8.37 -4.75
N PRO A 112 -8.54 -8.01 -3.48
CA PRO A 112 -9.54 -6.98 -3.20
C PRO A 112 -9.17 -5.64 -3.84
N PRO A 113 -10.15 -4.88 -4.33
CA PRO A 113 -9.91 -3.54 -4.87
C PRO A 113 -9.23 -2.65 -3.83
N GLY A 114 -8.15 -1.99 -4.22
CA GLY A 114 -7.39 -1.09 -3.33
C GLY A 114 -6.32 -1.77 -2.46
N VAL A 115 -6.20 -3.08 -2.49
CA VAL A 115 -5.07 -3.78 -1.89
C VAL A 115 -3.82 -3.53 -2.73
N GLY A 116 -2.76 -3.02 -2.09
CA GLY A 116 -1.47 -2.77 -2.76
C GLY A 116 -1.30 -1.39 -3.39
N GLN A 117 -2.28 -0.51 -3.33
CA GLN A 117 -2.19 0.76 -4.06
C GLN A 117 -1.39 1.87 -3.38
N ARG A 118 -0.98 1.78 -2.12
CA ARG A 118 -0.14 2.84 -1.51
C ARG A 118 0.70 2.35 -0.34
N SER A 119 1.99 2.23 -0.54
CA SER A 119 2.93 2.51 0.55
C SER A 119 2.92 4.03 0.75
N VAL A 120 2.42 4.50 1.86
CA VAL A 120 2.49 5.92 2.21
C VAL A 120 3.79 6.11 2.98
N GLU A 121 4.70 6.89 2.40
CA GLU A 121 5.91 7.30 3.10
C GLU A 121 5.55 8.27 4.22
N HIS A 122 5.95 7.94 5.43
CA HIS A 122 5.82 8.80 6.61
C HIS A 122 7.20 9.35 6.99
N LEU A 123 7.19 10.57 7.46
CA LEU A 123 8.35 11.28 7.94
C LEU A 123 8.21 11.49 9.45
N ARG A 124 9.27 11.25 10.19
CA ARG A 124 9.35 11.45 11.64
C ARG A 124 10.67 12.09 11.99
N LEU A 125 10.69 12.96 12.99
CA LEU A 125 11.94 13.44 13.59
C LEU A 125 12.63 12.29 14.33
N ARG A 126 13.94 12.17 14.15
CA ARG A 126 14.74 11.17 14.86
C ARG A 126 14.98 11.55 16.31
N SER A 127 15.08 12.85 16.58
CA SER A 127 15.22 13.40 17.92
C SER A 127 14.13 14.44 18.20
N PRO A 128 13.53 14.48 19.40
CA PRO A 128 12.55 15.50 19.80
C PRO A 128 13.08 16.93 19.71
N ASN A 129 14.39 17.12 19.87
CA ASN A 129 15.06 18.43 19.81
C ASN A 129 15.34 18.91 18.38
N GLY A 130 14.77 18.27 17.38
CA GLY A 130 14.89 18.69 15.98
C GLY A 130 16.31 18.57 15.41
N ALA A 131 16.74 19.60 14.72
CA ALA A 131 17.94 19.56 13.89
C ALA A 131 19.28 19.68 14.64
N GLY A 132 19.30 19.86 15.97
CA GLY A 132 20.56 20.15 16.69
C GLY A 132 21.29 21.36 16.10
N ASP A 133 22.64 21.27 15.99
CA ASP A 133 23.48 22.35 15.44
C ASP A 133 23.54 22.45 13.91
N HIS A 134 22.61 21.77 13.18
CA HIS A 134 22.59 21.82 11.72
C HIS A 134 22.08 23.16 11.20
N GLN A 135 22.86 23.83 10.35
CA GLN A 135 22.36 25.01 9.61
C GLN A 135 21.31 24.56 8.55
N LEU A 136 20.06 24.72 8.90
CA LEU A 136 18.96 24.36 8.03
C LEU A 136 18.57 25.51 7.10
N THR A 137 18.28 25.18 5.85
CA THR A 137 17.63 26.13 4.94
C THR A 137 16.20 26.42 5.40
N ARG A 138 15.61 27.54 4.99
CA ARG A 138 14.24 27.94 5.34
C ARG A 138 13.20 26.82 5.08
N THR A 139 13.38 26.06 3.99
CA THR A 139 12.47 24.95 3.65
C THR A 139 12.70 23.71 4.52
N GLN A 140 13.95 23.44 4.89
CA GLN A 140 14.26 22.34 5.82
C GLN A 140 13.72 22.66 7.20
N GLN A 141 13.88 23.88 7.68
CA GLN A 141 13.33 24.34 8.95
C GLN A 141 11.82 24.21 8.98
N ALA A 142 11.12 24.68 7.95
CA ALA A 142 9.65 24.55 7.87
C ALA A 142 9.15 23.10 7.91
N LEU A 143 9.91 22.16 7.32
CA LEU A 143 9.58 20.74 7.43
C LEU A 143 9.84 20.19 8.84
N VAL A 144 10.92 20.56 9.46
CA VAL A 144 11.26 20.18 10.85
C VAL A 144 10.19 20.69 11.81
N ASP A 145 9.80 21.97 11.69
CA ASP A 145 8.77 22.60 12.52
C ASP A 145 7.41 21.89 12.35
N LEU A 146 7.04 21.56 11.11
CA LEU A 146 5.82 20.80 10.80
C LEU A 146 5.83 19.42 11.48
N LEU A 147 6.98 18.74 11.45
CA LEU A 147 7.12 17.41 12.07
C LEU A 147 7.21 17.50 13.61
N ALA A 148 7.74 18.58 14.15
CA ALA A 148 7.74 18.84 15.60
C ALA A 148 6.33 19.09 16.13
N GLU A 149 5.52 19.84 15.37
CA GLU A 149 4.13 20.18 15.72
C GLU A 149 3.18 18.99 15.59
N ARG A 150 3.28 18.24 14.49
CA ARG A 150 2.31 17.18 14.11
C ARG A 150 2.77 15.76 14.42
N GLY A 151 4.03 15.59 14.77
CA GLY A 151 4.64 14.27 14.91
C GLY A 151 4.85 13.59 13.57
N GLU A 152 4.66 12.27 13.54
CA GLU A 152 4.78 11.48 12.31
C GLU A 152 3.73 11.90 11.28
N THR A 153 4.19 12.33 10.10
CA THR A 153 3.32 12.90 9.05
C THR A 153 3.65 12.26 7.70
N SER A 154 2.62 11.96 6.89
CA SER A 154 2.86 11.43 5.55
C SER A 154 3.55 12.45 4.65
N LEU A 155 4.43 11.98 3.75
CA LEU A 155 5.10 12.83 2.77
C LEU A 155 4.12 13.63 1.92
N GLU A 156 2.96 13.03 1.58
CA GLU A 156 1.90 13.69 0.81
C GLU A 156 1.25 14.82 1.63
N ALA A 157 0.96 14.59 2.91
CA ALA A 157 0.41 15.61 3.79
C ALA A 157 1.42 16.76 4.02
N ALA A 158 2.70 16.44 4.18
CA ALA A 158 3.76 17.45 4.29
C ALA A 158 3.90 18.29 3.01
N ARG A 159 3.85 17.65 1.83
CA ARG A 159 3.83 18.35 0.53
C ARG A 159 2.64 19.30 0.41
N LYS A 160 1.45 18.84 0.79
CA LYS A 160 0.23 19.64 0.76
C LYS A 160 0.31 20.84 1.70
N ALA A 161 0.84 20.65 2.91
CA ALA A 161 0.99 21.71 3.90
C ALA A 161 2.00 22.77 3.49
N LEU A 162 3.14 22.39 2.90
CA LEU A 162 4.22 23.29 2.52
C LEU A 162 4.13 23.80 1.07
N GLY A 163 3.17 23.28 0.27
CA GLY A 163 2.87 23.75 -1.09
C GLY A 163 4.00 23.57 -2.11
N ARG A 164 4.94 22.63 -1.89
CA ARG A 164 6.11 22.43 -2.74
C ARG A 164 6.64 21.00 -2.75
N SER A 165 7.51 20.70 -3.72
CA SER A 165 8.20 19.40 -3.76
C SER A 165 9.23 19.31 -2.63
N LEU A 166 9.17 18.20 -1.88
CA LEU A 166 10.04 17.96 -0.72
C LEU A 166 11.10 16.87 -0.96
N THR A 167 11.19 16.29 -2.14
CA THR A 167 12.03 15.11 -2.42
C THR A 167 13.50 15.34 -2.08
N SER A 168 14.07 16.47 -2.53
CA SER A 168 15.48 16.81 -2.23
C SER A 168 15.69 17.26 -0.78
N VAL A 169 14.70 17.90 -0.18
CA VAL A 169 14.73 18.36 1.22
C VAL A 169 14.73 17.17 2.15
N VAL A 170 13.85 16.22 1.93
CA VAL A 170 13.74 14.97 2.69
C VAL A 170 15.02 14.16 2.58
N ALA A 171 15.57 13.97 1.36
CA ALA A 171 16.82 13.23 1.18
C ALA A 171 18.01 13.85 1.94
N LYS A 172 18.10 15.19 1.98
CA LYS A 172 19.16 15.89 2.72
C LYS A 172 18.99 15.76 4.24
N LEU A 173 17.79 15.93 4.77
CA LEU A 173 17.51 15.79 6.20
C LEU A 173 17.65 14.35 6.69
N GLU A 174 17.31 13.37 5.85
CA GLU A 174 17.51 11.94 6.11
C GLU A 174 19.01 11.60 6.16
N ALA A 175 19.79 12.10 5.19
CA ALA A 175 21.25 11.94 5.16
C ALA A 175 21.95 12.62 6.36
N ALA A 176 21.42 13.76 6.83
CA ALA A 176 21.87 14.45 8.02
C ALA A 176 21.40 13.77 9.33
N GLY A 177 20.59 12.71 9.26
CA GLY A 177 20.08 12.01 10.44
C GLY A 177 19.02 12.76 11.25
N VAL A 178 18.49 13.86 10.72
CA VAL A 178 17.47 14.70 11.39
C VAL A 178 16.11 14.07 11.35
N ILE A 179 15.75 13.46 10.22
CA ILE A 179 14.49 12.78 10.02
C ILE A 179 14.70 11.30 9.67
N GLU A 180 13.69 10.53 9.94
CA GLU A 180 13.57 9.13 9.52
C GLU A 180 12.37 8.98 8.59
N ARG A 181 12.58 8.25 7.49
CA ARG A 181 11.54 7.89 6.56
C ARG A 181 11.08 6.46 6.86
N THR A 182 9.82 6.30 7.19
CA THR A 182 9.16 5.01 7.36
C THR A 182 8.09 4.83 6.31
N ALA A 183 8.07 3.67 5.66
CA ALA A 183 6.96 3.35 4.78
C ALA A 183 5.88 2.65 5.60
N ARG A 184 4.76 3.31 5.81
CA ARG A 184 3.57 2.65 6.36
C ARG A 184 2.67 2.21 5.22
N VAL A 185 2.29 0.95 5.30
CA VAL A 185 1.23 0.42 4.46
C VAL A 185 -0.08 0.90 5.03
N VAL A 186 -0.69 1.87 4.37
CA VAL A 186 -2.06 2.24 4.68
C VAL A 186 -2.96 1.31 3.89
N SER A 187 -3.45 0.28 4.54
CA SER A 187 -4.63 -0.45 4.08
C SER A 187 -5.82 0.51 4.26
N GLY A 188 -6.03 1.39 3.28
CA GLY A 188 -7.29 2.11 3.22
C GLY A 188 -8.41 1.10 2.99
N PRO A 189 -9.60 1.29 3.57
CA PRO A 189 -10.75 0.50 3.16
C PRO A 189 -10.85 0.57 1.64
N PRO A 190 -11.23 -0.55 0.97
CA PRO A 190 -11.40 -0.53 -0.47
C PRO A 190 -12.28 0.68 -0.80
N ARG A 191 -11.81 1.56 -1.68
CA ARG A 191 -12.64 2.66 -2.16
C ARG A 191 -13.76 2.02 -2.95
N THR A 192 -14.87 1.78 -2.29
CA THR A 192 -16.10 1.48 -2.98
C THR A 192 -16.31 2.62 -3.95
N PRO A 193 -16.34 2.38 -5.28
CA PRO A 193 -16.59 3.43 -6.22
C PRO A 193 -17.94 4.06 -5.87
N MET A 194 -17.90 5.29 -5.31
CA MET A 194 -19.10 6.04 -4.98
C MET A 194 -19.68 6.54 -6.29
N ALA A 195 -20.65 5.82 -6.81
CA ALA A 195 -21.44 6.34 -7.90
C ALA A 195 -22.36 7.44 -7.37
N ARG A 196 -22.29 8.62 -7.95
CA ARG A 196 -23.20 9.70 -7.64
C ARG A 196 -24.51 9.42 -8.38
N TYR A 197 -25.55 9.15 -7.61
CA TYR A 197 -26.89 9.01 -8.14
C TYR A 197 -27.63 10.33 -7.98
N VAL A 198 -28.38 10.70 -9.01
CA VAL A 198 -29.29 11.82 -8.98
C VAL A 198 -30.71 11.25 -9.00
N ARG A 199 -31.50 11.58 -7.97
CA ARG A 199 -32.91 11.21 -7.87
C ARG A 199 -33.78 12.43 -8.13
N LEU A 200 -34.73 12.29 -9.03
CA LEU A 200 -35.74 13.32 -9.25
C LEU A 200 -36.71 13.33 -8.05
N ILE A 201 -36.73 14.42 -7.29
CA ILE A 201 -37.57 14.56 -6.10
C ILE A 201 -38.92 15.18 -6.45
N ALA A 202 -38.91 16.16 -7.36
CA ALA A 202 -40.14 16.83 -7.84
C ALA A 202 -40.09 16.90 -9.37
N PRO A 203 -40.92 16.14 -10.09
CA PRO A 203 -40.90 16.13 -11.55
C PRO A 203 -41.52 17.38 -12.20
N ASP A 204 -42.33 18.10 -11.47
CA ASP A 204 -43.10 19.25 -12.00
C ASP A 204 -42.87 20.53 -11.20
N GLY A 205 -42.94 21.69 -11.87
CA GLY A 205 -42.91 22.99 -11.21
C GLY A 205 -41.56 23.74 -11.21
N VAL A 206 -40.52 23.20 -11.86
CA VAL A 206 -39.23 23.93 -11.98
C VAL A 206 -39.18 24.67 -13.31
N ASP A 207 -39.22 26.01 -13.23
CA ASP A 207 -39.01 26.85 -14.43
C ASP A 207 -37.52 26.88 -14.81
N LEU A 208 -37.20 26.18 -15.89
CA LEU A 208 -35.86 26.11 -16.48
C LEU A 208 -35.76 26.86 -17.80
N HIS A 209 -36.62 27.84 -18.04
CA HIS A 209 -36.67 28.59 -19.28
C HIS A 209 -35.31 29.26 -19.60
N ARG A 210 -34.61 29.75 -18.58
CA ARG A 210 -33.30 30.43 -18.70
C ARG A 210 -32.08 29.53 -18.50
N ALA A 211 -32.31 28.20 -18.33
CA ALA A 211 -31.25 27.24 -18.02
C ALA A 211 -31.26 26.01 -18.96
N PRO A 212 -30.88 26.16 -20.24
CA PRO A 212 -31.02 25.10 -21.25
C PRO A 212 -30.21 23.83 -20.93
N ALA A 213 -29.06 23.95 -20.26
CA ALA A 213 -28.26 22.79 -19.86
C ALA A 213 -28.96 21.97 -18.76
N GLN A 214 -29.58 22.65 -17.79
CA GLN A 214 -30.32 21.99 -16.72
C GLN A 214 -31.60 21.31 -17.25
N ARG A 215 -32.28 21.91 -18.23
CA ARG A 215 -33.41 21.31 -18.92
C ARG A 215 -33.02 20.01 -19.59
N ARG A 216 -31.92 20.00 -20.36
CA ARG A 216 -31.42 18.77 -21.01
C ARG A 216 -31.08 17.68 -19.99
N ALA A 217 -30.42 18.04 -18.91
CA ALA A 217 -30.11 17.08 -17.83
C ALA A 217 -31.39 16.47 -17.22
N LEU A 218 -32.42 17.30 -16.97
CA LEU A 218 -33.71 16.85 -16.45
C LEU A 218 -34.41 15.91 -17.42
N GLU A 219 -34.43 16.20 -18.72
CA GLU A 219 -34.99 15.35 -19.76
C GLU A 219 -34.29 13.99 -19.82
N VAL A 220 -32.97 13.93 -19.73
CA VAL A 220 -32.21 12.67 -19.68
C VAL A 220 -32.55 11.86 -18.45
N ILE A 221 -32.67 12.50 -17.28
CA ILE A 221 -33.04 11.82 -16.04
C ILE A 221 -34.48 11.25 -16.15
N ARG A 222 -35.42 12.06 -16.61
CA ARG A 222 -36.83 11.63 -16.81
C ARG A 222 -36.92 10.41 -17.74
N ARG A 223 -36.22 10.45 -18.88
CA ARG A 223 -36.19 9.35 -19.86
C ARG A 223 -35.60 8.08 -19.27
N ARG A 224 -34.58 8.17 -18.44
CA ARG A 224 -33.99 7.00 -17.80
C ARG A 224 -34.87 6.42 -16.68
N VAL A 225 -35.53 7.26 -15.91
CA VAL A 225 -36.48 6.80 -14.89
C VAL A 225 -37.66 6.09 -15.54
N ALA A 226 -38.19 6.58 -16.68
CA ALA A 226 -39.29 5.94 -17.41
C ALA A 226 -38.89 4.59 -18.07
N LEU A 227 -37.60 4.30 -18.26
CA LEU A 227 -37.10 3.04 -18.82
C LEU A 227 -36.77 2.01 -17.73
N ALA A 228 -36.76 2.40 -16.47
CA ALA A 228 -36.37 1.55 -15.32
C ALA A 228 -37.58 1.10 -14.48
N GLY A 229 -38.81 1.57 -14.77
CA GLY A 229 -40.09 1.11 -14.19
C GLY A 229 -40.86 0.30 -15.21
#